data_f54b840ca5a2d4a80024edc8d4544ae0
#
_entry.id   f54b840ca5a2d4a80024edc8d4544ae0
#
_cell.length_a   1.000
_cell.length_b   1.000
_cell.length_c   1.000
_cell.angle_alpha   90.00
_cell.angle_beta   90.00
_cell.angle_gamma   90.00
#
_symmetry.space_group_name_H-M   'P 1'
#
loop_
_entity.id
_entity.type
_entity.pdbx_description
1 polymer ?
#
loop_
_entity_poly.entity_id
_entity_poly.type
_entity_poly.pdbx_seq_one_letter_code
_entity_poly.pdbx_strand_id
1 'polypeptide(L)'
;MKAQQQAFDPVERTNDAMFNAEIDKLISFAEDLRIDLMRQHRGRVGLATASFILFVLLGSGGFGYFMFFEGRVDIAVMCVLLSIGISYMLHLWSEKPLAAYKAQYKSKFMPKLAKVLGGLRFYPARGIGKQILTKTGVLPKFETYRAEDCFMGKYKGVKVIFSEARLYEGQRQVSPLFDGIFVLLEAPKDVFDAHTIITSDHHMAQAYAPKRWDQLKPVEIKEASPESVAFRAFSSNPESAQLILGQKLLKELSEASLVFNEAPITAVMFRKKYVFIMIPNSHDMFEASDIHIPVKTRQHAMQCRKEINQILEVIDVFDIFKEGIATEVAPDIHDDFEEKSSET
;
A
#
# COMPACT_ATOMS: atom_id res chain seq x y z
N MET A 1 -4.46 -22.10 -20.22
CA MET A 1 -4.42 -20.62 -20.05
C MET A 1 -5.75 -19.89 -20.29
N LYS A 2 -6.73 -20.44 -21.02
CA LYS A 2 -8.04 -19.75 -21.22
C LYS A 2 -9.05 -19.93 -20.08
N ALA A 3 -8.92 -20.94 -19.25
CA ALA A 3 -9.88 -21.23 -18.18
C ALA A 3 -9.70 -20.38 -16.91
N GLN A 4 -8.51 -19.83 -16.66
CA GLN A 4 -8.24 -18.97 -15.51
C GLN A 4 -8.66 -17.51 -15.72
N GLN A 5 -8.80 -17.05 -16.95
CA GLN A 5 -9.25 -15.69 -17.25
C GLN A 5 -10.76 -15.49 -17.05
N GLN A 6 -11.57 -16.54 -17.13
CA GLN A 6 -13.03 -16.42 -16.98
C GLN A 6 -13.53 -16.42 -15.52
N ALA A 7 -12.73 -16.85 -14.57
CA ALA A 7 -13.12 -16.84 -13.14
C ALA A 7 -13.00 -15.45 -12.47
N PHE A 8 -12.52 -14.42 -13.18
CA PHE A 8 -11.89 -13.26 -12.56
C PHE A 8 -12.58 -11.92 -12.77
N ASP A 9 -13.79 -11.87 -13.33
CA ASP A 9 -14.50 -10.61 -13.54
C ASP A 9 -15.82 -10.54 -12.74
N PRO A 10 -15.79 -10.17 -11.44
CA PRO A 10 -17.00 -9.94 -10.68
C PRO A 10 -17.77 -8.68 -11.11
N VAL A 11 -17.19 -7.79 -11.93
CA VAL A 11 -17.85 -6.56 -12.42
C VAL A 11 -18.57 -6.75 -13.75
N GLU A 12 -18.14 -7.68 -14.59
CA GLU A 12 -18.99 -8.09 -15.71
C GLU A 12 -20.37 -8.58 -15.25
N ARG A 13 -20.49 -8.98 -13.97
CA ARG A 13 -21.74 -9.44 -13.35
C ARG A 13 -22.52 -8.38 -12.59
N THR A 14 -22.03 -7.18 -12.41
CA THR A 14 -22.82 -6.09 -11.86
C THR A 14 -23.74 -5.55 -12.94
N ASN A 15 -25.03 -5.82 -12.83
CA ASN A 15 -26.09 -5.22 -13.66
C ASN A 15 -26.27 -3.71 -13.42
N ASP A 16 -25.33 -3.04 -12.77
CA ASP A 16 -25.36 -1.60 -12.52
C ASP A 16 -24.77 -0.85 -13.72
N ALA A 17 -25.62 -0.43 -14.62
CA ALA A 17 -25.25 0.33 -15.80
C ALA A 17 -24.54 1.66 -15.48
N MET A 18 -24.87 2.31 -14.35
CA MET A 18 -24.23 3.55 -13.93
C MET A 18 -22.79 3.29 -13.46
N PHE A 19 -22.59 2.26 -12.63
CA PHE A 19 -21.26 1.87 -12.18
C PHE A 19 -20.34 1.50 -13.36
N ASN A 20 -20.85 0.71 -14.30
CA ASN A 20 -20.11 0.33 -15.49
C ASN A 20 -19.74 1.55 -16.35
N ALA A 21 -20.65 2.50 -16.51
CA ALA A 21 -20.39 3.73 -17.26
C ALA A 21 -19.34 4.63 -16.59
N GLU A 22 -19.31 4.67 -15.25
CA GLU A 22 -18.27 5.41 -14.51
C GLU A 22 -16.89 4.75 -14.64
N ILE A 23 -16.83 3.43 -14.53
CA ILE A 23 -15.58 2.69 -14.75
C ILE A 23 -15.06 2.88 -16.17
N ASP A 24 -15.91 2.81 -17.18
CA ASP A 24 -15.50 3.02 -18.58
C ASP A 24 -14.96 4.45 -18.82
N LYS A 25 -15.55 5.46 -18.20
CA LYS A 25 -15.02 6.83 -18.22
C LYS A 25 -13.64 6.92 -17.56
N LEU A 26 -13.45 6.22 -16.45
CA LEU A 26 -12.15 6.19 -15.77
C LEU A 26 -11.08 5.47 -16.59
N ILE A 27 -11.43 4.37 -17.25
CA ILE A 27 -10.53 3.63 -18.15
C ILE A 27 -10.14 4.54 -19.32
N SER A 28 -11.10 5.22 -19.96
CA SER A 28 -10.83 6.18 -21.04
C SER A 28 -9.88 7.28 -20.58
N PHE A 29 -10.12 7.86 -19.40
CA PHE A 29 -9.24 8.87 -18.81
C PHE A 29 -7.81 8.34 -18.55
N ALA A 30 -7.68 7.10 -18.05
CA ALA A 30 -6.38 6.49 -17.80
C ALA A 30 -5.62 6.19 -19.10
N GLU A 31 -6.35 5.76 -20.15
CA GLU A 31 -5.77 5.51 -21.47
C GLU A 31 -5.32 6.80 -22.16
N ASP A 32 -6.10 7.87 -22.08
CA ASP A 32 -5.72 9.18 -22.63
C ASP A 32 -4.43 9.70 -21.95
N LEU A 33 -4.36 9.59 -20.61
CA LEU A 33 -3.17 9.94 -19.84
C LEU A 33 -1.95 9.11 -20.26
N ARG A 34 -2.14 7.80 -20.44
CA ARG A 34 -1.09 6.88 -20.88
C ARG A 34 -0.59 7.23 -22.27
N ILE A 35 -1.51 7.44 -23.24
CA ILE A 35 -1.16 7.74 -24.63
C ILE A 35 -0.36 9.04 -24.72
N ASP A 36 -0.78 10.10 -24.00
CA ASP A 36 -0.08 11.38 -24.01
C ASP A 36 1.34 11.26 -23.48
N LEU A 37 1.52 10.65 -22.30
CA LEU A 37 2.82 10.49 -21.68
C LEU A 37 3.71 9.49 -22.45
N MET A 38 3.11 8.44 -23.04
CA MET A 38 3.83 7.51 -23.90
C MET A 38 4.35 8.19 -25.18
N ARG A 39 3.57 9.08 -25.78
CA ARG A 39 4.02 9.88 -26.93
C ARG A 39 5.21 10.75 -26.56
N GLN A 40 5.14 11.44 -25.42
CA GLN A 40 6.24 12.25 -24.91
C GLN A 40 7.47 11.40 -24.62
N HIS A 41 7.33 10.23 -23.99
CA HIS A 41 8.42 9.30 -23.70
C HIS A 41 9.11 8.85 -24.98
N ARG A 42 8.34 8.34 -25.97
CA ARG A 42 8.90 7.91 -27.26
C ARG A 42 9.66 9.03 -27.99
N GLY A 43 9.10 10.24 -28.00
CA GLY A 43 9.77 11.39 -28.60
C GLY A 43 11.10 11.72 -27.91
N ARG A 44 11.12 11.70 -26.57
CA ARG A 44 12.33 11.97 -25.79
C ARG A 44 13.37 10.87 -25.92
N VAL A 45 12.95 9.60 -25.92
CA VAL A 45 13.86 8.44 -26.14
C VAL A 45 14.48 8.53 -27.53
N GLY A 46 13.70 8.82 -28.56
CA GLY A 46 14.22 9.00 -29.92
C GLY A 46 15.27 10.10 -30.00
N LEU A 47 15.00 11.25 -29.37
CA LEU A 47 15.96 12.36 -29.33
C LEU A 47 17.20 12.00 -28.49
N ALA A 48 17.04 11.37 -27.34
CA ALA A 48 18.15 10.93 -26.48
C ALA A 48 19.04 9.91 -27.21
N THR A 49 18.45 8.96 -27.94
CA THR A 49 19.19 7.98 -28.72
C THR A 49 19.97 8.63 -29.88
N ALA A 50 19.34 9.53 -30.62
CA ALA A 50 20.02 10.27 -31.70
C ALA A 50 21.17 11.12 -31.14
N SER A 51 20.94 11.79 -30.02
CA SER A 51 21.97 12.58 -29.34
C SER A 51 23.12 11.69 -28.79
N PHE A 52 22.80 10.53 -28.26
CA PHE A 52 23.79 9.56 -27.79
C PHE A 52 24.74 9.18 -28.94
N ILE A 53 24.21 8.81 -30.11
CA ILE A 53 25.03 8.47 -31.29
C ILE A 53 25.91 9.65 -31.68
N LEU A 54 25.35 10.86 -31.74
CA LEU A 54 26.09 12.07 -32.05
C LEU A 54 27.23 12.32 -31.05
N PHE A 55 26.98 12.24 -29.76
CA PHE A 55 27.98 12.47 -28.71
C PHE A 55 29.06 11.39 -28.68
N VAL A 56 28.71 10.13 -28.98
CA VAL A 56 29.69 9.06 -29.14
C VAL A 56 30.64 9.37 -30.30
N LEU A 57 30.11 9.81 -31.45
CA LEU A 57 30.92 10.20 -32.60
C LEU A 57 31.81 11.41 -32.30
N LEU A 58 31.26 12.46 -31.69
CA LEU A 58 32.01 13.66 -31.30
C LEU A 58 33.08 13.37 -30.24
N GLY A 59 32.73 12.56 -29.23
CA GLY A 59 33.65 12.15 -28.17
C GLY A 59 34.80 11.30 -28.69
N SER A 60 34.51 10.34 -29.58
CA SER A 60 35.50 9.49 -30.21
C SER A 60 36.40 10.30 -31.17
N GLY A 61 35.79 11.17 -31.98
CA GLY A 61 36.51 12.06 -32.87
C GLY A 61 37.40 13.05 -32.12
N GLY A 62 36.88 13.68 -31.06
CA GLY A 62 37.65 14.57 -30.20
C GLY A 62 38.81 13.84 -29.48
N PHE A 63 38.53 12.64 -28.95
CA PHE A 63 39.55 11.80 -28.35
C PHE A 63 40.68 11.50 -29.36
N GLY A 64 40.34 11.03 -30.55
CA GLY A 64 41.32 10.71 -31.59
C GLY A 64 42.15 11.93 -32.00
N TYR A 65 41.49 13.08 -32.24
CA TYR A 65 42.16 14.30 -32.62
C TYR A 65 43.17 14.77 -31.56
N PHE A 66 42.72 14.97 -30.32
CA PHE A 66 43.58 15.48 -29.26
C PHE A 66 44.66 14.49 -28.82
N MET A 67 44.39 13.18 -28.90
CA MET A 67 45.36 12.14 -28.53
C MET A 67 46.48 12.00 -29.57
N PHE A 68 46.12 11.96 -30.87
CA PHE A 68 47.09 11.58 -31.94
C PHE A 68 47.69 12.79 -32.66
N PHE A 69 46.96 13.92 -32.76
CA PHE A 69 47.46 15.10 -33.48
C PHE A 69 48.03 16.17 -32.55
N GLU A 70 47.39 16.40 -31.39
CA GLU A 70 47.82 17.43 -30.45
C GLU A 70 48.65 16.90 -29.28
N GLY A 71 48.68 15.58 -29.05
CA GLY A 71 49.37 14.96 -27.93
C GLY A 71 48.79 15.32 -26.55
N ARG A 72 47.55 15.84 -26.51
CA ARG A 72 46.90 16.35 -25.28
C ARG A 72 45.93 15.32 -24.71
N VAL A 73 46.47 14.40 -23.91
CA VAL A 73 45.70 13.32 -23.25
C VAL A 73 44.61 13.86 -22.30
N ASP A 74 44.91 14.97 -21.62
CA ASP A 74 43.99 15.63 -20.71
C ASP A 74 42.67 16.06 -21.39
N ILE A 75 42.76 16.70 -22.54
CA ILE A 75 41.59 17.15 -23.33
C ILE A 75 40.92 15.95 -23.98
N ALA A 76 41.69 14.98 -24.50
CA ALA A 76 41.12 13.77 -25.09
C ALA A 76 40.20 13.02 -24.10
N VAL A 77 40.65 12.80 -22.87
CA VAL A 77 39.84 12.16 -21.81
C VAL A 77 38.64 13.02 -21.46
N MET A 78 38.78 14.35 -21.38
CA MET A 78 37.68 15.26 -21.08
C MET A 78 36.57 15.20 -22.15
N CYS A 79 36.90 15.07 -23.44
CA CYS A 79 35.92 14.90 -24.52
C CYS A 79 35.03 13.66 -24.29
N VAL A 80 35.65 12.54 -23.92
CA VAL A 80 34.92 11.28 -23.64
C VAL A 80 34.01 11.45 -22.41
N LEU A 81 34.55 11.99 -21.31
CA LEU A 81 33.79 12.18 -20.07
C LEU A 81 32.58 13.11 -20.27
N LEU A 82 32.76 14.21 -21.00
CA LEU A 82 31.68 15.12 -21.35
C LEU A 82 30.60 14.43 -22.20
N SER A 83 30.99 13.65 -23.19
CA SER A 83 30.06 12.91 -24.04
C SER A 83 29.24 11.91 -23.26
N ILE A 84 29.86 11.17 -22.36
CA ILE A 84 29.16 10.24 -21.43
C ILE A 84 28.21 11.01 -20.50
N GLY A 85 28.68 12.10 -19.88
CA GLY A 85 27.89 12.88 -18.94
C GLY A 85 26.64 13.47 -19.59
N ILE A 86 26.76 14.07 -20.78
CA ILE A 86 25.62 14.62 -21.51
C ILE A 86 24.65 13.51 -21.92
N SER A 87 25.16 12.41 -22.45
CA SER A 87 24.34 11.25 -22.84
C SER A 87 23.53 10.69 -21.67
N TYR A 88 24.15 10.57 -20.50
CA TYR A 88 23.50 10.13 -19.28
C TYR A 88 22.40 11.10 -18.82
N MET A 89 22.67 12.41 -18.86
CA MET A 89 21.65 13.41 -18.53
C MET A 89 20.45 13.37 -19.47
N LEU A 90 20.68 13.16 -20.76
CA LEU A 90 19.61 13.03 -21.75
C LEU A 90 18.80 11.75 -21.55
N HIS A 91 19.44 10.66 -21.16
CA HIS A 91 18.75 9.43 -20.77
C HIS A 91 17.84 9.66 -19.56
N LEU A 92 18.35 10.26 -18.48
CA LEU A 92 17.52 10.62 -17.31
C LEU A 92 16.36 11.53 -17.66
N TRP A 93 16.57 12.49 -18.57
CA TRP A 93 15.50 13.35 -19.06
C TRP A 93 14.44 12.59 -19.86
N SER A 94 14.83 11.56 -20.61
CA SER A 94 13.90 10.74 -21.40
C SER A 94 12.98 9.88 -20.53
N GLU A 95 13.40 9.52 -19.30
CA GLU A 95 12.61 8.72 -18.34
C GLU A 95 11.58 9.54 -17.55
N LYS A 96 11.67 10.87 -17.55
CA LYS A 96 10.75 11.74 -16.80
C LYS A 96 9.25 11.50 -17.10
N PRO A 97 8.80 11.26 -18.35
CA PRO A 97 7.40 10.97 -18.62
C PRO A 97 6.90 9.67 -17.97
N LEU A 98 7.77 8.68 -17.82
CA LEU A 98 7.44 7.42 -17.14
C LEU A 98 7.16 7.66 -15.65
N ALA A 99 8.04 8.41 -14.98
CA ALA A 99 7.83 8.81 -13.60
C ALA A 99 6.57 9.70 -13.46
N ALA A 100 6.34 10.61 -14.40
CA ALA A 100 5.17 11.46 -14.43
C ALA A 100 3.87 10.64 -14.62
N TYR A 101 3.91 9.56 -15.41
CA TYR A 101 2.77 8.65 -15.58
C TYR A 101 2.39 8.01 -14.24
N LYS A 102 3.34 7.39 -13.54
CA LYS A 102 3.09 6.78 -12.23
C LYS A 102 2.53 7.79 -11.22
N ALA A 103 3.14 8.98 -11.14
CA ALA A 103 2.69 10.03 -10.23
C ALA A 103 1.28 10.55 -10.57
N GLN A 104 0.97 10.78 -11.85
CA GLN A 104 -0.35 11.24 -12.28
C GLN A 104 -1.41 10.14 -12.16
N TYR A 105 -1.05 8.88 -12.39
CA TYR A 105 -1.93 7.76 -12.15
C TYR A 105 -2.36 7.72 -10.66
N LYS A 106 -1.40 7.71 -9.73
CA LYS A 106 -1.69 7.72 -8.28
C LYS A 106 -2.42 8.98 -7.82
N SER A 107 -2.14 10.17 -8.38
CA SER A 107 -2.75 11.43 -7.92
C SER A 107 -4.09 11.78 -8.59
N LYS A 108 -4.34 11.34 -9.83
CA LYS A 108 -5.53 11.72 -10.60
C LYS A 108 -6.51 10.58 -10.83
N PHE A 109 -6.02 9.36 -11.09
CA PHE A 109 -6.86 8.21 -11.40
C PHE A 109 -7.31 7.47 -10.13
N MET A 110 -6.37 7.12 -9.25
CA MET A 110 -6.66 6.35 -8.03
C MET A 110 -7.69 7.00 -7.11
N PRO A 111 -7.71 8.33 -6.86
CA PRO A 111 -8.75 8.95 -6.04
C PRO A 111 -10.15 8.80 -6.63
N LYS A 112 -10.28 8.89 -7.96
CA LYS A 112 -11.56 8.70 -8.64
C LYS A 112 -12.00 7.23 -8.58
N LEU A 113 -11.07 6.31 -8.81
CA LEU A 113 -11.33 4.87 -8.74
C LEU A 113 -11.76 4.46 -7.32
N ALA A 114 -11.04 4.89 -6.28
CA ALA A 114 -11.36 4.62 -4.88
C ALA A 114 -12.78 5.10 -4.51
N LYS A 115 -13.17 6.28 -5.01
CA LYS A 115 -14.51 6.82 -4.82
C LYS A 115 -15.59 5.94 -5.45
N VAL A 116 -15.37 5.46 -6.68
CA VAL A 116 -16.33 4.61 -7.41
C VAL A 116 -16.41 3.21 -6.77
N LEU A 117 -15.28 2.65 -6.36
CA LEU A 117 -15.22 1.28 -5.83
C LEU A 117 -15.78 1.12 -4.42
N GLY A 118 -15.73 2.14 -3.56
CA GLY A 118 -16.16 1.98 -2.19
C GLY A 118 -16.47 3.28 -1.45
N GLY A 119 -16.58 4.43 -2.16
CA GLY A 119 -16.77 5.73 -1.51
C GLY A 119 -15.55 6.17 -0.68
N LEU A 120 -14.40 5.54 -0.91
CA LEU A 120 -13.17 5.80 -0.18
C LEU A 120 -12.42 7.02 -0.76
N ARG A 121 -11.67 7.71 0.10
CA ARG A 121 -10.70 8.73 -0.31
C ARG A 121 -9.33 8.09 -0.41
N PHE A 122 -8.59 8.41 -1.45
CA PHE A 122 -7.23 7.92 -1.67
C PHE A 122 -6.20 9.04 -1.52
N TYR A 123 -5.09 8.73 -0.85
CA TYR A 123 -3.96 9.63 -0.63
C TYR A 123 -2.65 8.90 -0.91
N PRO A 124 -1.91 9.26 -1.98
CA PRO A 124 -0.74 8.50 -2.44
C PRO A 124 0.45 8.50 -1.48
N ALA A 125 0.56 9.48 -0.59
CA ALA A 125 1.72 9.66 0.29
C ALA A 125 1.32 9.88 1.77
N ARG A 126 0.23 9.23 2.19
CA ARG A 126 -0.22 9.26 3.59
C ARG A 126 -0.28 7.84 4.16
N GLY A 127 -0.43 7.75 5.46
CA GLY A 127 -0.66 6.51 6.20
C GLY A 127 -1.28 6.80 7.56
N ILE A 128 -1.34 5.78 8.40
CA ILE A 128 -1.83 5.89 9.76
C ILE A 128 -0.83 6.71 10.59
N GLY A 129 -1.33 7.68 11.36
CA GLY A 129 -0.48 8.58 12.14
C GLY A 129 0.42 7.85 13.16
N LYS A 130 1.70 8.24 13.26
CA LYS A 130 2.68 7.65 14.18
C LYS A 130 2.19 7.59 15.62
N GLN A 131 1.47 8.61 16.09
CA GLN A 131 0.92 8.67 17.45
C GLN A 131 -0.08 7.55 17.74
N ILE A 132 -0.86 7.12 16.74
CA ILE A 132 -1.78 5.98 16.89
C ILE A 132 -0.98 4.69 16.83
N LEU A 133 -0.06 4.57 15.88
CA LEU A 133 0.80 3.40 15.72
C LEU A 133 1.59 3.04 16.99
N THR A 134 2.19 4.04 17.65
CA THR A 134 2.92 3.81 18.91
C THR A 134 2.03 3.31 20.04
N LYS A 135 0.73 3.62 20.01
CA LYS A 135 -0.23 3.19 21.04
C LYS A 135 -0.76 1.77 20.83
N THR A 136 -0.57 1.20 19.67
CA THR A 136 -0.87 -0.22 19.40
C THR A 136 0.05 -1.12 20.22
N GLY A 137 1.28 -0.66 20.44
CA GLY A 137 2.29 -1.37 21.18
C GLY A 137 2.85 -2.62 20.50
N VAL A 138 2.44 -2.96 19.28
CA VAL A 138 2.85 -4.19 18.57
C VAL A 138 3.95 -3.98 17.55
N LEU A 139 4.31 -2.73 17.30
CA LEU A 139 5.33 -2.45 16.32
C LEU A 139 6.73 -2.64 16.89
N PRO A 140 7.67 -3.16 16.09
CA PRO A 140 9.08 -3.15 16.45
C PRO A 140 9.55 -1.71 16.70
N LYS A 141 10.66 -1.53 17.41
CA LYS A 141 11.27 -0.19 17.54
C LYS A 141 11.79 0.23 16.17
N PHE A 142 11.23 1.28 15.60
CA PHE A 142 11.58 1.82 14.30
C PHE A 142 11.97 3.30 14.40
N GLU A 143 12.87 3.73 13.52
CA GLU A 143 13.23 5.15 13.38
C GLU A 143 12.47 5.77 12.21
N THR A 144 12.40 5.07 11.09
CA THR A 144 11.75 5.56 9.88
C THR A 144 10.47 4.77 9.59
N TYR A 145 9.39 5.50 9.35
CA TYR A 145 8.10 5.00 8.87
C TYR A 145 7.79 5.62 7.52
N ARG A 146 7.62 4.78 6.52
CA ARG A 146 7.09 5.17 5.20
C ARG A 146 5.72 4.57 5.03
N ALA A 147 4.79 5.38 4.54
CA ALA A 147 3.48 4.92 4.16
C ALA A 147 3.08 5.52 2.83
N GLU A 148 2.41 4.72 2.04
CA GLU A 148 1.88 5.09 0.73
C GLU A 148 0.53 4.42 0.48
N ASP A 149 -0.16 4.88 -0.56
CA ASP A 149 -1.42 4.31 -1.03
C ASP A 149 -2.49 4.17 0.06
N CYS A 150 -2.73 5.28 0.77
CA CYS A 150 -3.66 5.32 1.88
C CYS A 150 -5.10 5.52 1.42
N PHE A 151 -5.97 4.61 1.84
CA PHE A 151 -7.41 4.70 1.66
C PHE A 151 -8.08 5.04 3.00
N MET A 152 -9.03 5.96 2.96
CA MET A 152 -9.75 6.41 4.14
C MET A 152 -11.23 6.56 3.82
N GLY A 153 -12.09 6.10 4.72
CA GLY A 153 -13.53 6.23 4.54
C GLY A 153 -14.35 5.55 5.61
N LYS A 154 -15.58 5.18 5.25
CA LYS A 154 -16.46 4.38 6.10
C LYS A 154 -16.83 3.10 5.34
N TYR A 155 -16.73 1.99 6.03
CA TYR A 155 -17.20 0.70 5.56
C TYR A 155 -18.17 0.12 6.57
N LYS A 156 -19.40 -0.16 6.15
CA LYS A 156 -20.50 -0.64 7.04
C LYS A 156 -20.63 0.19 8.33
N GLY A 157 -20.52 1.52 8.22
CA GLY A 157 -20.64 2.45 9.35
C GLY A 157 -19.38 2.65 10.20
N VAL A 158 -18.35 1.83 10.02
CA VAL A 158 -17.07 1.90 10.71
C VAL A 158 -16.11 2.78 9.94
N LYS A 159 -15.38 3.67 10.61
CA LYS A 159 -14.29 4.39 9.96
C LYS A 159 -13.15 3.43 9.69
N VAL A 160 -12.62 3.46 8.49
CA VAL A 160 -11.52 2.62 8.05
C VAL A 160 -10.41 3.45 7.44
N ILE A 161 -9.18 3.11 7.81
CA ILE A 161 -7.95 3.62 7.19
C ILE A 161 -7.08 2.41 6.89
N PHE A 162 -6.62 2.27 5.66
CA PHE A 162 -5.58 1.29 5.35
C PHE A 162 -4.55 1.88 4.40
N SER A 163 -3.32 1.42 4.53
CA SER A 163 -2.20 1.90 3.71
C SER A 163 -1.10 0.86 3.64
N GLU A 164 -0.33 0.90 2.57
CA GLU A 164 0.98 0.26 2.55
C GLU A 164 1.90 0.94 3.55
N ALA A 165 2.73 0.14 4.21
CA ALA A 165 3.58 0.61 5.29
C ALA A 165 4.91 -0.14 5.33
N ARG A 166 6.01 0.60 5.43
CA ARG A 166 7.35 0.07 5.63
C ARG A 166 7.98 0.70 6.85
N LEU A 167 8.52 -0.14 7.73
CA LEU A 167 9.22 0.28 8.94
C LEU A 167 10.71 -0.06 8.80
N TYR A 168 11.58 0.86 9.21
CA TYR A 168 13.04 0.66 9.16
C TYR A 168 13.67 0.99 10.50
N GLU A 169 14.71 0.22 10.86
CA GLU A 169 15.47 0.43 12.09
C GLU A 169 16.32 1.71 12.06
N GLY A 170 16.77 2.11 10.87
CA GLY A 170 17.62 3.26 10.68
C GLY A 170 17.27 4.10 9.46
N GLN A 171 18.03 5.17 9.26
CA GLN A 171 17.80 6.11 8.15
C GLN A 171 18.17 5.55 6.78
N ARG A 172 19.11 4.59 6.70
CA ARG A 172 19.61 4.05 5.42
C ARG A 172 18.61 3.18 4.67
N GLN A 173 17.54 2.71 5.30
CA GLN A 173 16.40 2.03 4.67
C GLN A 173 16.79 0.84 3.76
N VAL A 174 17.80 0.07 4.19
CA VAL A 174 18.34 -1.04 3.38
C VAL A 174 17.42 -2.26 3.44
N SER A 175 16.91 -2.57 4.65
CA SER A 175 16.00 -3.70 4.86
C SER A 175 14.87 -3.26 5.80
N PRO A 176 13.60 -3.43 5.42
CA PRO A 176 12.50 -3.10 6.30
C PRO A 176 12.39 -4.11 7.44
N LEU A 177 12.08 -3.62 8.63
CA LEU A 177 11.63 -4.43 9.78
C LEU A 177 10.23 -4.99 9.56
N PHE A 178 9.44 -4.26 8.79
CA PHE A 178 8.11 -4.64 8.36
C PHE A 178 7.86 -4.05 6.96
N ASP A 179 7.29 -4.85 6.09
CA ASP A 179 6.77 -4.45 4.78
C ASP A 179 5.39 -5.09 4.62
N GLY A 180 4.36 -4.27 4.36
CA GLY A 180 3.01 -4.79 4.26
C GLY A 180 1.92 -3.74 4.43
N ILE A 181 0.76 -4.19 4.89
CA ILE A 181 -0.45 -3.38 4.99
C ILE A 181 -0.77 -3.13 6.47
N PHE A 182 -1.04 -1.87 6.79
CA PHE A 182 -1.65 -1.47 8.05
C PHE A 182 -3.11 -1.12 7.82
N VAL A 183 -3.98 -1.67 8.67
CA VAL A 183 -5.41 -1.35 8.70
C VAL A 183 -5.75 -0.82 10.08
N LEU A 184 -6.47 0.30 10.14
CA LEU A 184 -7.01 0.87 11.38
C LEU A 184 -8.51 1.03 11.24
N LEU A 185 -9.24 0.46 12.18
CA LEU A 185 -10.68 0.59 12.31
C LEU A 185 -11.00 1.42 13.54
N GLU A 186 -11.99 2.30 13.43
CA GLU A 186 -12.55 3.03 14.58
C GLU A 186 -14.04 2.71 14.69
N ALA A 187 -14.41 2.00 15.75
CA ALA A 187 -15.79 1.73 16.07
C ALA A 187 -16.53 3.02 16.47
N PRO A 188 -17.83 3.15 16.18
CA PRO A 188 -18.61 4.33 16.54
C PRO A 188 -18.83 4.49 18.05
N LYS A 189 -18.68 3.42 18.81
CA LYS A 189 -18.82 3.35 20.27
C LYS A 189 -17.66 2.62 20.91
N ASP A 190 -17.51 2.76 22.23
CA ASP A 190 -16.60 1.94 23.03
C ASP A 190 -17.10 0.48 23.01
N VAL A 191 -16.26 -0.44 22.54
CA VAL A 191 -16.56 -1.86 22.33
C VAL A 191 -15.64 -2.76 23.12
N PHE A 192 -14.42 -2.30 23.38
CA PHE A 192 -13.36 -3.11 24.01
C PHE A 192 -13.04 -2.62 25.42
N ASP A 193 -13.07 -3.53 26.38
CA ASP A 193 -12.71 -3.20 27.78
C ASP A 193 -11.22 -3.37 28.04
N ALA A 194 -10.49 -4.00 27.13
CA ALA A 194 -9.10 -4.37 27.33
C ALA A 194 -8.22 -4.05 26.10
N HIS A 195 -6.93 -3.88 26.37
CA HIS A 195 -5.93 -3.93 25.31
C HIS A 195 -5.62 -5.40 25.03
N THR A 196 -6.01 -5.88 23.85
CA THR A 196 -5.90 -7.28 23.46
C THR A 196 -5.17 -7.42 22.14
N ILE A 197 -4.20 -8.32 22.09
CA ILE A 197 -3.42 -8.66 20.91
C ILE A 197 -3.71 -10.10 20.53
N ILE A 198 -3.91 -10.33 19.25
CA ILE A 198 -4.06 -11.64 18.63
C ILE A 198 -3.04 -11.72 17.51
N THR A 199 -2.22 -12.77 17.47
CA THR A 199 -1.21 -12.90 16.44
C THR A 199 -0.98 -14.36 16.04
N SER A 200 -0.79 -14.61 14.75
CA SER A 200 -0.26 -15.86 14.21
C SER A 200 1.25 -15.77 13.94
N ASP A 201 1.88 -14.62 14.15
CA ASP A 201 3.33 -14.46 14.08
C ASP A 201 3.99 -14.96 15.36
N HIS A 202 4.63 -16.13 15.30
CA HIS A 202 5.30 -16.74 16.44
C HIS A 202 6.51 -15.92 16.93
N HIS A 203 7.21 -15.21 16.05
CA HIS A 203 8.31 -14.34 16.42
C HIS A 203 7.81 -13.12 17.19
N MET A 204 6.73 -12.52 16.72
CA MET A 204 6.07 -11.43 17.44
C MET A 204 5.52 -11.93 18.79
N ALA A 205 4.87 -13.08 18.84
CA ALA A 205 4.36 -13.66 20.08
C ALA A 205 5.47 -13.86 21.12
N GLN A 206 6.66 -14.27 20.71
CA GLN A 206 7.83 -14.35 21.62
C GLN A 206 8.33 -12.97 22.06
N ALA A 207 8.31 -11.97 21.17
CA ALA A 207 8.69 -10.61 21.49
C ALA A 207 7.71 -9.92 22.46
N TYR A 208 6.46 -10.36 22.48
CA TYR A 208 5.41 -9.87 23.41
C TYR A 208 5.30 -10.70 24.67
N ALA A 209 6.09 -11.76 24.83
CA ALA A 209 6.18 -12.46 26.09
C ALA A 209 6.49 -11.47 27.24
N PRO A 210 6.09 -11.75 28.47
CA PRO A 210 5.89 -10.80 29.61
C PRO A 210 6.97 -9.75 29.88
N LYS A 211 8.17 -9.94 29.36
CA LYS A 211 9.30 -9.01 29.54
C LYS A 211 9.09 -7.63 28.89
N ARG A 212 8.16 -7.52 27.92
CA ARG A 212 7.93 -6.27 27.20
C ARG A 212 6.72 -5.49 27.69
N TRP A 213 5.76 -6.20 28.36
CA TRP A 213 4.54 -5.61 28.85
C TRP A 213 4.06 -6.28 30.13
N ASP A 214 4.48 -5.71 31.23
CA ASP A 214 4.12 -6.18 32.57
C ASP A 214 2.61 -6.25 32.85
N GLN A 215 1.81 -5.66 31.95
CA GLN A 215 0.36 -5.55 32.07
C GLN A 215 -0.43 -6.53 31.19
N LEU A 216 0.20 -7.20 30.22
CA LEU A 216 -0.48 -8.15 29.35
C LEU A 216 -0.21 -9.58 29.80
N LYS A 217 -1.30 -10.33 29.97
CA LYS A 217 -1.25 -11.75 30.33
C LYS A 217 -1.64 -12.59 29.10
N PRO A 218 -1.04 -13.78 28.92
CA PRO A 218 -1.49 -14.71 27.90
C PRO A 218 -2.95 -15.08 28.15
N VAL A 219 -3.71 -15.17 27.06
CA VAL A 219 -5.12 -15.60 27.08
C VAL A 219 -5.18 -17.00 26.52
N GLU A 220 -5.77 -17.91 27.30
CA GLU A 220 -6.00 -19.28 26.85
C GLU A 220 -7.16 -19.32 25.86
N ILE A 221 -6.91 -19.83 24.67
CA ILE A 221 -7.94 -20.03 23.65
C ILE A 221 -8.59 -21.37 23.94
N LYS A 222 -9.82 -21.35 24.45
CA LYS A 222 -10.52 -22.54 24.99
C LYS A 222 -11.00 -23.51 23.92
N GLU A 223 -11.13 -23.05 22.67
CA GLU A 223 -11.65 -23.88 21.58
C GLU A 223 -10.51 -24.50 20.78
N ALA A 224 -10.41 -25.83 20.86
CA ALA A 224 -9.44 -26.59 20.11
C ALA A 224 -9.91 -26.77 18.65
N SER A 225 -9.60 -25.82 17.81
CA SER A 225 -9.72 -25.95 16.35
C SER A 225 -8.32 -25.89 15.71
N PRO A 226 -8.11 -26.41 14.51
CA PRO A 226 -6.84 -26.27 13.82
C PRO A 226 -6.37 -24.80 13.72
N GLU A 227 -7.32 -23.89 13.55
CA GLU A 227 -7.08 -22.45 13.45
C GLU A 227 -6.64 -21.85 14.82
N SER A 228 -7.16 -22.38 15.94
CA SER A 228 -6.81 -21.89 17.26
C SER A 228 -5.34 -22.15 17.64
N VAL A 229 -4.74 -23.21 17.08
CA VAL A 229 -3.32 -23.55 17.30
C VAL A 229 -2.39 -22.57 16.63
N ALA A 230 -2.84 -21.94 15.54
CA ALA A 230 -2.05 -20.95 14.79
C ALA A 230 -1.98 -19.58 15.50
N PHE A 231 -2.93 -19.25 16.40
CA PHE A 231 -2.99 -17.94 17.05
C PHE A 231 -2.57 -17.99 18.51
N ARG A 232 -1.95 -16.89 18.95
CA ARG A 232 -1.70 -16.59 20.36
C ARG A 232 -2.33 -15.26 20.71
N ALA A 233 -2.84 -15.16 21.92
CA ALA A 233 -3.49 -13.95 22.40
C ALA A 233 -2.92 -13.48 23.73
N PHE A 234 -2.86 -12.17 23.91
CA PHE A 234 -2.40 -11.49 25.11
C PHE A 234 -3.35 -10.34 25.43
N SER A 235 -3.70 -10.15 26.70
CA SER A 235 -4.64 -9.10 27.09
C SER A 235 -4.33 -8.51 28.46
N SER A 236 -4.69 -7.24 28.63
CA SER A 236 -4.72 -6.58 29.94
C SER A 236 -5.87 -7.09 30.82
N ASN A 237 -6.92 -7.67 30.21
CA ASN A 237 -8.00 -8.37 30.87
C ASN A 237 -8.32 -9.68 30.12
N PRO A 238 -7.76 -10.82 30.55
CA PRO A 238 -7.96 -12.11 29.91
C PRO A 238 -9.41 -12.57 29.84
N GLU A 239 -10.20 -12.27 30.86
CA GLU A 239 -11.61 -12.68 30.91
C GLU A 239 -12.44 -11.98 29.83
N SER A 240 -12.31 -10.65 29.70
CA SER A 240 -12.95 -9.90 28.63
C SER A 240 -12.47 -10.34 27.25
N ALA A 241 -11.18 -10.65 27.11
CA ALA A 241 -10.62 -11.10 25.85
C ALA A 241 -11.18 -12.46 25.42
N GLN A 242 -11.41 -13.39 26.35
CA GLN A 242 -12.00 -14.70 26.04
C GLN A 242 -13.41 -14.61 25.44
N LEU A 243 -14.19 -13.58 25.77
CA LEU A 243 -15.50 -13.35 25.18
C LEU A 243 -15.42 -12.97 23.70
N ILE A 244 -14.34 -12.33 23.30
CA ILE A 244 -14.10 -11.86 21.92
C ILE A 244 -13.40 -12.93 21.09
N LEU A 245 -12.51 -13.74 21.73
CA LEU A 245 -11.72 -14.78 21.09
C LEU A 245 -12.53 -16.05 20.83
N GLY A 246 -13.66 -15.90 20.14
CA GLY A 246 -14.47 -17.02 19.70
C GLY A 246 -13.91 -17.70 18.44
N GLN A 247 -14.33 -18.94 18.21
CA GLN A 247 -13.92 -19.76 17.04
C GLN A 247 -14.16 -19.01 15.73
N LYS A 248 -15.25 -18.25 15.63
CA LYS A 248 -15.59 -17.46 14.45
C LYS A 248 -14.50 -16.45 14.11
N LEU A 249 -14.02 -15.64 15.09
CA LEU A 249 -12.99 -14.63 14.87
C LEU A 249 -11.67 -15.26 14.40
N LEU A 250 -11.25 -16.36 15.05
CA LEU A 250 -10.01 -17.04 14.70
C LEU A 250 -10.06 -17.67 13.31
N LYS A 251 -11.19 -18.28 12.95
CA LYS A 251 -11.41 -18.82 11.62
C LYS A 251 -11.35 -17.74 10.55
N GLU A 252 -12.05 -16.64 10.76
CA GLU A 252 -12.07 -15.52 9.82
C GLU A 252 -10.70 -14.86 9.69
N LEU A 253 -9.92 -14.72 10.78
CA LEU A 253 -8.52 -14.27 10.73
C LEU A 253 -7.64 -15.26 9.95
N SER A 254 -7.87 -16.55 10.08
CA SER A 254 -7.17 -17.58 9.31
C SER A 254 -7.51 -17.50 7.82
N GLU A 255 -8.79 -17.33 7.49
CA GLU A 255 -9.24 -17.12 6.10
C GLU A 255 -8.64 -15.85 5.50
N ALA A 256 -8.58 -14.76 6.27
CA ALA A 256 -7.91 -13.54 5.86
C ALA A 256 -6.40 -13.74 5.60
N SER A 257 -5.72 -14.56 6.40
CA SER A 257 -4.31 -14.94 6.17
C SER A 257 -4.14 -15.64 4.82
N LEU A 258 -5.03 -16.55 4.45
CA LEU A 258 -5.00 -17.26 3.16
C LEU A 258 -5.11 -16.30 1.98
N VAL A 259 -5.92 -15.25 2.11
CA VAL A 259 -6.07 -14.20 1.07
C VAL A 259 -4.75 -13.47 0.79
N PHE A 260 -3.88 -13.35 1.80
CA PHE A 260 -2.55 -12.74 1.73
C PHE A 260 -1.41 -13.77 1.68
N ASN A 261 -1.62 -14.91 1.00
CA ASN A 261 -0.61 -15.97 0.81
C ASN A 261 -0.09 -16.56 2.14
N GLU A 262 -1.00 -16.86 3.05
CA GLU A 262 -0.69 -17.38 4.39
C GLU A 262 0.19 -16.42 5.23
N ALA A 263 0.12 -15.12 4.95
CA ALA A 263 0.86 -14.13 5.72
C ALA A 263 0.41 -14.14 7.20
N PRO A 264 1.33 -14.05 8.15
CA PRO A 264 0.97 -14.00 9.56
C PRO A 264 0.25 -12.69 9.88
N ILE A 265 -0.94 -12.77 10.46
CA ILE A 265 -1.75 -11.60 10.83
C ILE A 265 -1.57 -11.28 12.31
N THR A 266 -1.43 -10.00 12.60
CA THR A 266 -1.48 -9.49 13.96
C THR A 266 -2.59 -8.45 14.08
N ALA A 267 -3.52 -8.66 14.99
CA ALA A 267 -4.61 -7.74 15.29
C ALA A 267 -4.51 -7.22 16.73
N VAL A 268 -4.79 -5.93 16.93
CA VAL A 268 -4.76 -5.28 18.24
C VAL A 268 -6.03 -4.50 18.47
N MET A 269 -6.73 -4.82 19.53
CA MET A 269 -7.87 -4.07 20.06
C MET A 269 -7.38 -3.14 21.16
N PHE A 270 -7.58 -1.85 21.05
CA PHE A 270 -7.03 -0.89 21.99
C PHE A 270 -7.88 0.37 22.14
N ARG A 271 -7.67 1.10 23.24
CA ARG A 271 -8.36 2.36 23.52
C ARG A 271 -9.87 2.28 23.32
N LYS A 272 -10.44 1.16 23.76
CA LYS A 272 -11.88 0.86 23.76
C LYS A 272 -12.57 0.75 22.39
N LYS A 273 -12.09 1.41 21.35
CA LYS A 273 -12.79 1.49 20.06
C LYS A 273 -11.95 1.27 18.82
N TYR A 274 -10.64 1.06 18.94
CA TYR A 274 -9.77 0.88 17.80
C TYR A 274 -9.38 -0.58 17.62
N VAL A 275 -9.36 -1.02 16.35
CA VAL A 275 -8.70 -2.25 15.93
C VAL A 275 -7.61 -1.88 14.94
N PHE A 276 -6.40 -2.28 15.22
CA PHE A 276 -5.27 -2.18 14.30
C PHE A 276 -4.88 -3.56 13.82
N ILE A 277 -4.68 -3.71 12.51
CA ILE A 277 -4.30 -4.98 11.90
C ILE A 277 -3.03 -4.77 11.10
N MET A 278 -2.11 -5.69 11.26
CA MET A 278 -0.84 -5.78 10.55
C MET A 278 -0.83 -7.02 9.68
N ILE A 279 -0.61 -6.85 8.38
CA ILE A 279 -0.54 -7.93 7.40
C ILE A 279 0.76 -7.77 6.63
N PRO A 280 1.78 -8.62 6.85
CA PRO A 280 2.97 -8.62 6.03
C PRO A 280 2.62 -8.92 4.58
N ASN A 281 3.10 -8.09 3.67
CA ASN A 281 2.90 -8.26 2.24
C ASN A 281 4.03 -7.53 1.50
N SER A 282 4.92 -8.27 0.87
CA SER A 282 6.03 -7.71 0.11
C SER A 282 5.66 -7.33 -1.33
N HIS A 283 4.39 -7.54 -1.71
CA HIS A 283 3.90 -7.18 -3.04
C HIS A 283 3.30 -5.78 -3.01
N ASP A 284 3.83 -4.88 -3.84
CA ASP A 284 3.26 -3.54 -4.00
C ASP A 284 1.86 -3.66 -4.61
N MET A 285 0.86 -3.23 -3.85
CA MET A 285 -0.53 -3.16 -4.29
C MET A 285 -0.79 -1.79 -4.94
N PHE A 286 -1.90 -1.65 -5.63
CA PHE A 286 -2.35 -0.37 -6.21
C PHE A 286 -1.34 0.32 -7.14
N GLU A 287 -0.38 -0.42 -7.71
CA GLU A 287 0.59 0.13 -8.63
C GLU A 287 -0.06 0.55 -9.97
N ALA A 288 0.53 1.56 -10.61
CA ALA A 288 0.12 1.96 -11.94
C ALA A 288 0.40 0.83 -12.94
N SER A 289 -0.51 0.63 -13.90
CA SER A 289 -0.25 -0.26 -15.03
C SER A 289 1.01 0.18 -15.78
N ASP A 290 1.68 -0.77 -16.43
CA ASP A 290 2.82 -0.44 -17.30
C ASP A 290 2.37 0.52 -18.42
N ILE A 291 3.10 1.62 -18.61
CA ILE A 291 2.83 2.61 -19.65
C ILE A 291 2.84 2.00 -21.07
N HIS A 292 3.53 0.88 -21.26
CA HIS A 292 3.62 0.18 -22.54
C HIS A 292 2.39 -0.70 -22.81
N ILE A 293 1.59 -1.03 -21.79
CA ILE A 293 0.40 -1.87 -21.90
C ILE A 293 -0.84 -0.98 -22.01
N PRO A 294 -1.62 -1.05 -23.10
CA PRO A 294 -2.85 -0.27 -23.25
C PRO A 294 -3.87 -0.58 -22.13
N VAL A 295 -4.41 0.45 -21.52
CA VAL A 295 -5.51 0.35 -20.54
C VAL A 295 -6.84 0.26 -21.31
N LYS A 296 -7.02 -0.81 -22.09
CA LYS A 296 -8.23 -1.02 -22.92
C LYS A 296 -9.30 -1.88 -22.24
N THR A 297 -8.93 -2.53 -21.13
CA THR A 297 -9.81 -3.45 -20.41
C THR A 297 -10.05 -2.97 -19.00
N ARG A 298 -11.16 -3.36 -18.42
CA ARG A 298 -11.47 -3.12 -17.01
C ARG A 298 -10.52 -3.88 -16.05
N GLN A 299 -9.66 -4.73 -16.59
CA GLN A 299 -8.82 -5.67 -15.83
C GLN A 299 -8.02 -5.01 -14.70
N HIS A 300 -7.42 -3.83 -14.96
CA HIS A 300 -6.64 -3.12 -13.94
C HIS A 300 -7.53 -2.50 -12.85
N ALA A 301 -8.65 -1.86 -13.22
CA ALA A 301 -9.62 -1.36 -12.26
C ALA A 301 -10.19 -2.49 -11.39
N MET A 302 -10.34 -3.69 -11.99
CA MET A 302 -10.79 -4.90 -11.32
C MET A 302 -9.76 -5.46 -10.37
N GLN A 303 -8.48 -5.40 -10.74
CA GLN A 303 -7.39 -5.79 -9.85
C GLN A 303 -7.38 -4.89 -8.61
N CYS A 304 -7.42 -3.57 -8.77
CA CYS A 304 -7.53 -2.64 -7.66
C CYS A 304 -8.77 -2.89 -6.78
N ARG A 305 -9.92 -3.20 -7.41
CA ARG A 305 -11.13 -3.57 -6.67
C ARG A 305 -10.93 -4.84 -5.85
N LYS A 306 -10.30 -5.86 -6.43
CA LYS A 306 -10.00 -7.09 -5.71
C LYS A 306 -9.12 -6.80 -4.51
N GLU A 307 -8.07 -6.02 -4.68
CA GLU A 307 -7.13 -5.65 -3.62
C GLU A 307 -7.84 -4.87 -2.49
N ILE A 308 -8.71 -3.91 -2.85
CA ILE A 308 -9.56 -3.21 -1.87
C ILE A 308 -10.50 -4.18 -1.16
N ASN A 309 -11.18 -5.05 -1.90
CA ASN A 309 -12.13 -6.02 -1.31
C ASN A 309 -11.42 -7.00 -0.39
N GLN A 310 -10.23 -7.49 -0.74
CA GLN A 310 -9.42 -8.35 0.12
C GLN A 310 -9.16 -7.70 1.49
N ILE A 311 -8.85 -6.40 1.50
CA ILE A 311 -8.66 -5.66 2.75
C ILE A 311 -9.98 -5.46 3.49
N LEU A 312 -11.07 -5.18 2.77
CA LEU A 312 -12.39 -5.00 3.37
C LEU A 312 -12.95 -6.32 3.96
N GLU A 313 -12.65 -7.46 3.33
CA GLU A 313 -12.97 -8.79 3.87
C GLU A 313 -12.27 -9.05 5.21
N VAL A 314 -11.00 -8.63 5.35
CA VAL A 314 -10.30 -8.67 6.66
C VAL A 314 -11.03 -7.83 7.71
N ILE A 315 -11.69 -6.74 7.31
CA ILE A 315 -12.47 -5.90 8.23
C ILE A 315 -13.75 -6.60 8.67
N ASP A 316 -14.39 -7.35 7.79
CA ASP A 316 -15.61 -8.10 8.08
C ASP A 316 -15.42 -9.20 9.15
N VAL A 317 -14.18 -9.65 9.33
CA VAL A 317 -13.75 -10.55 10.41
C VAL A 317 -14.17 -10.02 11.80
N PHE A 318 -14.16 -8.70 11.97
CA PHE A 318 -14.55 -8.06 13.23
C PHE A 318 -16.05 -7.74 13.22
N ASP A 319 -16.89 -8.76 13.27
CA ASP A 319 -18.38 -8.69 13.31
C ASP A 319 -18.95 -7.88 14.50
N ILE A 320 -18.06 -7.46 15.38
CA ILE A 320 -18.30 -6.64 16.59
C ILE A 320 -19.01 -5.32 16.25
N PHE A 321 -18.98 -4.93 14.97
CA PHE A 321 -19.57 -3.68 14.49
C PHE A 321 -21.04 -3.80 14.08
N LYS A 322 -21.62 -5.01 14.01
CA LYS A 322 -22.98 -5.21 13.50
C LYS A 322 -24.06 -4.78 14.49
N GLU A 323 -23.83 -4.84 15.78
CA GLU A 323 -24.83 -4.50 16.80
C GLU A 323 -25.01 -2.99 17.07
N GLY A 324 -24.18 -2.13 16.43
CA GLY A 324 -24.16 -0.67 16.64
C GLY A 324 -24.80 0.18 15.53
N ILE A 325 -25.24 -0.41 14.43
CA ILE A 325 -25.61 0.35 13.19
C ILE A 325 -27.13 0.61 13.07
N ALA A 326 -27.93 0.31 14.08
CA ALA A 326 -29.29 0.78 14.11
C ALA A 326 -29.31 2.27 14.48
N THR A 327 -29.67 3.11 13.49
CA THR A 327 -29.97 4.55 13.58
C THR A 327 -28.84 5.51 13.97
N GLU A 328 -28.26 6.20 12.97
CA GLU A 328 -28.33 7.66 12.87
C GLU A 328 -27.65 8.17 11.59
N VAL A 329 -28.35 9.03 10.88
CA VAL A 329 -27.88 9.81 9.73
C VAL A 329 -26.78 10.76 10.24
N ALA A 330 -25.61 10.70 9.61
CA ALA A 330 -24.42 11.40 10.06
C ALA A 330 -24.44 12.89 9.75
N PRO A 331 -24.02 13.76 10.68
CA PRO A 331 -23.52 15.08 10.34
C PRO A 331 -22.07 15.03 9.89
N ASP A 332 -21.71 16.01 9.07
CA ASP A 332 -20.41 16.23 8.44
C ASP A 332 -19.21 16.10 9.41
N ILE A 333 -18.19 15.42 8.93
CA ILE A 333 -16.94 15.23 9.66
C ILE A 333 -16.00 16.39 9.33
N HIS A 334 -15.89 17.31 10.25
CA HIS A 334 -14.76 18.26 10.28
C HIS A 334 -13.47 17.54 10.69
N ASP A 335 -12.40 17.97 10.07
CA ASP A 335 -11.03 17.49 10.06
C ASP A 335 -10.32 17.48 11.43
N ASP A 336 -10.55 16.47 12.25
CA ASP A 336 -9.72 16.24 13.46
C ASP A 336 -8.43 15.42 13.19
N PHE A 337 -8.13 15.15 11.92
CA PHE A 337 -6.90 14.46 11.50
C PHE A 337 -5.88 15.39 10.82
N GLU A 338 -6.16 16.70 10.75
CA GLU A 338 -5.18 17.70 10.35
C GLU A 338 -4.32 18.15 11.53
N GLU A 339 -3.23 17.44 11.80
CA GLU A 339 -2.11 18.03 12.53
C GLU A 339 -0.82 17.85 11.76
N LYS A 340 -0.47 18.97 11.08
CA LYS A 340 0.88 19.46 10.81
C LYS A 340 1.96 18.41 10.45
N SER A 341 2.08 18.17 9.17
CA SER A 341 3.37 17.85 8.54
C SER A 341 3.91 19.08 7.81
N SER A 342 4.21 20.14 8.58
CA SER A 342 5.08 21.23 8.15
C SER A 342 6.00 21.51 9.34
N GLU A 343 7.19 20.89 9.29
CA GLU A 343 8.46 21.47 9.75
C GLU A 343 9.53 20.38 9.76
N THR A 344 10.52 20.65 8.91
CA THR A 344 11.84 20.10 8.65
C THR A 344 11.92 18.88 7.78
#